data_2a5a3d2d02b8336410ff3f086999549b
#
_entry.id   2a5a3d2d02b8336410ff3f086999549b
#
_cell.length_a   1.000
_cell.length_b   1.000
_cell.length_c   1.000
_cell.angle_alpha   90.00
_cell.angle_beta   90.00
_cell.angle_gamma   90.00
#
_symmetry.space_group_name_H-M   'P 1'
#
loop_
_entity.id
_entity.type
_entity.pdbx_description
1 polymer ?
#
loop_
_entity_poly.entity_id
_entity_poly.type
_entity_poly.pdbx_seq_one_letter_code
_entity_poly.pdbx_strand_id
1 'polypeptide(L)'
;FDTASYDKLCLMMFSGMTFCLILYMVLPNGLDIRPTAEAIGRDNIAMRIMQMLWNADASVNVCPSIHCQSSGCMALAFSRSKLAQDRPGLKVLAWGWALLICASTVFTKQHSIVDVVCGLALVAVWVPVLYRKPKKGR
;
A
#
# COMPACT_ATOMS: atom_id res chain seq x y z
N PHE A 1 -5.92 -16.35 12.08
CA PHE A 1 -4.87 -15.34 12.18
C PHE A 1 -4.44 -15.31 13.66
N ASP A 2 -3.18 -15.56 13.94
CA ASP A 2 -2.69 -15.64 15.31
C ASP A 2 -2.33 -14.25 15.87
N THR A 3 -2.37 -14.10 17.22
CA THR A 3 -2.12 -12.82 17.91
C THR A 3 -0.77 -12.21 17.55
N ALA A 4 0.28 -13.02 17.48
CA ALA A 4 1.62 -12.53 17.16
C ALA A 4 1.72 -11.96 15.73
N SER A 5 1.01 -12.55 14.77
CA SER A 5 0.92 -12.01 13.40
C SER A 5 0.06 -10.75 13.34
N TYR A 6 -0.97 -10.68 14.18
CA TYR A 6 -1.81 -9.48 14.31
C TYR A 6 -1.03 -8.30 14.90
N ASP A 7 -0.31 -8.52 15.99
CA ASP A 7 0.50 -7.47 16.63
C ASP A 7 1.57 -6.91 15.69
N LYS A 8 2.23 -7.79 14.91
CA LYS A 8 3.18 -7.38 13.88
C LYS A 8 2.52 -6.57 12.78
N LEU A 9 1.33 -6.96 12.33
CA LEU A 9 0.57 -6.20 11.35
C LEU A 9 0.24 -4.80 11.88
N CYS A 10 -0.30 -4.71 13.09
CA CYS A 10 -0.61 -3.43 13.72
C CYS A 10 0.63 -2.53 13.83
N LEU A 11 1.76 -3.09 14.29
CA LEU A 11 3.00 -2.35 14.41
C LEU A 11 3.46 -1.81 13.03
N MET A 12 3.48 -2.64 12.00
CA MET A 12 3.87 -2.23 10.64
C MET A 12 2.93 -1.15 10.07
N MET A 13 1.63 -1.34 10.25
CA MET A 13 0.65 -0.40 9.71
C MET A 13 0.72 0.95 10.41
N PHE A 14 0.62 0.96 11.74
CA PHE A 14 0.60 2.23 12.49
C PHE A 14 1.91 3.00 12.36
N SER A 15 3.05 2.33 12.49
CA SER A 15 4.35 3.01 12.35
C SER A 15 4.60 3.49 10.91
N GLY A 16 4.24 2.69 9.90
CA GLY A 16 4.40 3.08 8.51
C GLY A 16 3.47 4.23 8.13
N MET A 17 2.20 4.20 8.56
CA MET A 17 1.27 5.32 8.34
C MET A 17 1.73 6.59 9.07
N THR A 18 2.15 6.48 10.34
CA THR A 18 2.69 7.61 11.10
C THR A 18 3.90 8.22 10.41
N PHE A 19 4.81 7.39 9.92
CA PHE A 19 5.97 7.85 9.14
C PHE A 19 5.53 8.61 7.88
N CYS A 20 4.58 8.06 7.10
CA CYS A 20 4.05 8.75 5.92
C CYS A 20 3.44 10.11 6.28
N LEU A 21 2.61 10.16 7.34
CA LEU A 21 1.98 11.41 7.78
C LEU A 21 3.00 12.45 8.21
N ILE A 22 4.02 12.06 8.99
CA ILE A 22 5.11 12.98 9.36
C ILE A 22 5.85 13.48 8.11
N LEU A 23 6.14 12.58 7.17
CA LEU A 23 6.81 12.94 5.92
C LEU A 23 5.98 13.94 5.11
N TYR A 24 4.66 13.76 5.02
CA TYR A 24 3.75 14.69 4.33
C TYR A 24 3.70 16.08 4.99
N MET A 25 3.85 16.13 6.31
CA MET A 25 3.91 17.41 7.01
C MET A 25 5.24 18.16 6.77
N VAL A 26 6.35 17.42 6.64
CA VAL A 26 7.69 18.01 6.47
C VAL A 26 8.02 18.26 5.00
N LEU A 27 7.59 17.35 4.12
CA LEU A 27 7.83 17.38 2.67
C LEU A 27 6.50 17.22 1.94
N PRO A 28 5.64 18.23 1.94
CA PRO A 28 4.39 18.18 1.20
C PRO A 28 4.67 17.95 -0.28
N ASN A 29 3.97 17.00 -0.85
CA ASN A 29 4.12 16.60 -2.24
C ASN A 29 2.76 16.47 -2.90
N GLY A 30 2.73 16.54 -4.22
CA GLY A 30 1.50 16.44 -5.01
C GLY A 30 1.78 15.85 -6.38
N LEU A 31 0.71 15.40 -7.02
CA LEU A 31 0.78 14.76 -8.33
C LEU A 31 -0.33 15.29 -9.23
N ASP A 32 0.07 15.98 -10.29
CA ASP A 32 -0.87 16.53 -11.28
C ASP A 32 -0.84 15.67 -12.56
N ILE A 33 -1.51 14.51 -12.50
CA ILE A 33 -1.63 13.57 -13.64
C ILE A 33 -3.07 13.22 -13.96
N ARG A 34 -4.03 13.84 -13.25
CA ARG A 34 -5.46 13.58 -13.47
C ARG A 34 -5.94 14.41 -14.65
N PRO A 35 -6.45 13.77 -15.70
CA PRO A 35 -7.03 14.51 -16.82
C PRO A 35 -8.33 15.20 -16.41
N THR A 36 -8.62 16.36 -17.01
CA THR A 36 -9.91 17.03 -16.82
C THR A 36 -11.03 16.25 -17.49
N ALA A 37 -12.27 16.42 -17.01
CA ALA A 37 -13.44 15.77 -17.61
C ALA A 37 -13.59 16.11 -19.09
N GLU A 38 -13.27 17.36 -19.45
CA GLU A 38 -13.31 17.86 -20.84
C GLU A 38 -12.26 17.16 -21.72
N ALA A 39 -11.04 16.94 -21.19
CA ALA A 39 -9.99 16.25 -21.93
C ALA A 39 -10.31 14.78 -22.21
N ILE A 40 -11.12 14.14 -21.35
CA ILE A 40 -11.53 12.74 -21.53
C ILE A 40 -12.67 12.64 -22.55
N GLY A 41 -13.56 13.64 -22.64
CA GLY A 41 -14.66 13.70 -23.60
C GLY A 41 -15.69 12.59 -23.46
N ARG A 42 -15.76 11.93 -22.30
CA ARG A 42 -16.68 10.80 -22.02
C ARG A 42 -17.52 11.10 -20.79
N ASP A 43 -18.84 11.05 -20.94
CA ASP A 43 -19.79 11.06 -19.82
C ASP A 43 -20.46 9.70 -19.72
N ASN A 44 -19.88 8.81 -18.93
CA ASN A 44 -20.44 7.50 -18.63
C ASN A 44 -20.32 7.21 -17.14
N ILE A 45 -21.00 6.13 -16.68
CA ILE A 45 -21.06 5.77 -15.28
C ILE A 45 -19.67 5.52 -14.68
N ALA A 46 -18.74 4.94 -15.44
CA ALA A 46 -17.38 4.70 -15.01
C ALA A 46 -16.63 6.02 -14.75
N MET A 47 -16.83 7.03 -15.62
CA MET A 47 -16.21 8.35 -15.44
C MET A 47 -16.77 9.08 -14.22
N ARG A 48 -18.07 8.95 -13.96
CA ARG A 48 -18.69 9.53 -12.75
C ARG A 48 -18.13 8.91 -11.49
N ILE A 49 -17.94 7.58 -11.46
CA ILE A 49 -17.29 6.88 -10.34
C ILE A 49 -15.85 7.37 -10.18
N MET A 50 -15.10 7.53 -11.26
CA MET A 50 -13.72 8.05 -11.21
C MET A 50 -13.67 9.49 -10.67
N GLN A 51 -14.58 10.35 -11.06
CA GLN A 51 -14.67 11.72 -10.53
C GLN A 51 -14.99 11.73 -9.04
N MET A 52 -15.92 10.87 -8.60
CA MET A 52 -16.21 10.71 -7.17
C MET A 52 -14.98 10.27 -6.39
N LEU A 53 -14.22 9.32 -6.93
CA LEU A 53 -12.97 8.82 -6.33
C LEU A 53 -11.91 9.94 -6.24
N TRP A 54 -11.73 10.71 -7.32
CA TRP A 54 -10.76 11.82 -7.35
C TRP A 54 -11.15 12.98 -6.44
N ASN A 55 -12.46 13.21 -6.23
CA ASN A 55 -12.94 14.22 -5.29
C ASN A 55 -12.77 13.78 -3.83
N ALA A 56 -12.85 12.48 -3.55
CA ALA A 56 -12.66 11.93 -2.22
C ALA A 56 -11.17 11.85 -1.81
N ASP A 57 -10.29 11.66 -2.78
CA ASP A 57 -8.85 11.50 -2.58
C ASP A 57 -8.08 12.62 -3.29
N ALA A 58 -7.61 13.58 -2.53
CA ALA A 58 -6.89 14.74 -3.08
C ALA A 58 -5.53 14.32 -3.69
N SER A 59 -5.09 15.05 -4.74
CA SER A 59 -3.80 14.83 -5.41
C SER A 59 -2.60 15.41 -4.64
N VAL A 60 -2.69 15.46 -3.30
CA VAL A 60 -1.64 15.97 -2.41
C VAL A 60 -1.20 14.88 -1.44
N ASN A 61 0.04 14.95 -1.02
CA ASN A 61 0.64 13.98 -0.09
C ASN A 61 0.55 12.53 -0.62
N VAL A 62 1.01 12.34 -1.84
CA VAL A 62 0.88 11.09 -2.58
C VAL A 62 2.06 10.13 -2.39
N CYS A 63 3.24 10.65 -2.05
CA CYS A 63 4.47 9.85 -1.90
C CYS A 63 4.98 9.86 -0.45
N PRO A 64 5.19 8.69 0.16
CA PRO A 64 4.93 7.31 -0.28
C PRO A 64 3.44 6.95 -0.28
N SER A 65 3.02 6.01 -1.15
CA SER A 65 1.63 5.57 -1.17
C SER A 65 1.25 4.77 0.09
N ILE A 66 0.34 5.32 0.90
CA ILE A 66 -0.22 4.63 2.08
C ILE A 66 -1.01 3.38 1.65
N HIS A 67 -1.71 3.42 0.51
CA HIS A 67 -2.44 2.28 -0.03
C HIS A 67 -1.51 1.09 -0.31
N CYS A 68 -0.37 1.36 -0.95
CA CYS A 68 0.62 0.33 -1.27
C CYS A 68 1.35 -0.17 -0.01
N GLN A 69 1.68 0.73 0.90
CA GLN A 69 2.28 0.38 2.19
C GLN A 69 1.34 -0.50 3.01
N SER A 70 0.07 -0.13 3.18
CA SER A 70 -0.89 -0.88 3.98
C SER A 70 -1.19 -2.25 3.38
N SER A 71 -1.48 -2.32 2.07
CA SER A 71 -1.74 -3.59 1.39
C SER A 71 -0.54 -4.52 1.41
N GLY A 72 0.68 -3.99 1.26
CA GLY A 72 1.91 -4.74 1.39
C GLY A 72 2.15 -5.28 2.81
N CYS A 73 1.89 -4.48 3.85
CA CYS A 73 1.95 -4.93 5.24
C CYS A 73 0.96 -6.06 5.52
N MET A 74 -0.28 -5.95 5.02
CA MET A 74 -1.28 -7.00 5.14
C MET A 74 -0.84 -8.29 4.44
N ALA A 75 -0.34 -8.20 3.20
CA ALA A 75 0.14 -9.36 2.46
C ALA A 75 1.34 -10.02 3.16
N LEU A 76 2.28 -9.21 3.68
CA LEU A 76 3.44 -9.71 4.41
C LEU A 76 3.03 -10.43 5.71
N ALA A 77 2.23 -9.80 6.56
CA ALA A 77 1.79 -10.38 7.83
C ALA A 77 0.96 -11.64 7.59
N PHE A 78 0.03 -11.61 6.63
CA PHE A 78 -0.77 -12.77 6.28
C PHE A 78 0.09 -13.93 5.78
N SER A 79 1.03 -13.66 4.86
CA SER A 79 1.93 -14.68 4.31
C SER A 79 2.82 -15.34 5.35
N ARG A 80 3.06 -14.67 6.48
CA ARG A 80 3.88 -15.15 7.61
C ARG A 80 3.04 -15.71 8.75
N SER A 81 1.72 -15.64 8.67
CA SER A 81 0.81 -16.19 9.67
C SER A 81 0.77 -17.71 9.63
N LYS A 82 0.37 -18.32 10.75
CA LYS A 82 0.17 -19.79 10.83
C LYS A 82 -0.83 -20.30 9.79
N LEU A 83 -1.86 -19.50 9.47
CA LEU A 83 -2.88 -19.88 8.50
C LEU A 83 -2.30 -20.10 7.09
N ALA A 84 -1.35 -19.26 6.68
CA ALA A 84 -0.76 -19.29 5.35
C ALA A 84 0.57 -20.06 5.29
N GLN A 85 1.15 -20.47 6.44
CA GLN A 85 2.49 -21.05 6.51
C GLN A 85 2.67 -22.22 5.56
N ASP A 86 1.72 -23.18 5.57
CA ASP A 86 1.75 -24.41 4.77
C ASP A 86 0.86 -24.36 3.52
N ARG A 87 0.39 -23.15 3.16
CA ARG A 87 -0.55 -22.94 2.06
C ARG A 87 0.01 -21.91 1.06
N PRO A 88 0.86 -22.33 0.11
CA PRO A 88 1.49 -21.42 -0.85
C PRO A 88 0.46 -20.65 -1.69
N GLY A 89 -0.67 -21.27 -2.05
CA GLY A 89 -1.74 -20.61 -2.79
C GLY A 89 -2.31 -19.37 -2.06
N LEU A 90 -2.45 -19.43 -0.73
CA LEU A 90 -2.91 -18.28 0.05
C LEU A 90 -1.89 -17.14 0.07
N LYS A 91 -0.59 -17.45 0.06
CA LYS A 91 0.47 -16.43 -0.04
C LYS A 91 0.44 -15.74 -1.38
N VAL A 92 0.31 -16.53 -2.46
CA VAL A 92 0.19 -15.99 -3.82
C VAL A 92 -1.05 -15.11 -3.94
N LEU A 93 -2.19 -15.56 -3.41
CA LEU A 93 -3.43 -14.77 -3.42
C LEU A 93 -3.28 -13.45 -2.67
N ALA A 94 -2.67 -13.44 -1.47
CA ALA A 94 -2.47 -12.24 -0.68
C ALA A 94 -1.57 -11.22 -1.39
N TRP A 95 -0.45 -11.65 -1.95
CA TRP A 95 0.43 -10.78 -2.71
C TRP A 95 -0.17 -10.34 -4.05
N GLY A 96 -0.88 -11.24 -4.74
CA GLY A 96 -1.63 -10.90 -5.95
C GLY A 96 -2.66 -9.80 -5.69
N TRP A 97 -3.40 -9.90 -4.59
CA TRP A 97 -4.37 -8.88 -4.18
C TRP A 97 -3.70 -7.54 -3.86
N ALA A 98 -2.59 -7.56 -3.11
CA ALA A 98 -1.83 -6.35 -2.81
C ALA A 98 -1.29 -5.69 -4.08
N LEU A 99 -0.78 -6.46 -5.03
CA LEU A 99 -0.31 -5.94 -6.33
C LEU A 99 -1.45 -5.38 -7.17
N LEU A 100 -2.64 -5.99 -7.14
CA LEU A 100 -3.83 -5.45 -7.80
C LEU A 100 -4.23 -4.09 -7.21
N ILE A 101 -4.17 -3.93 -5.89
CA ILE A 101 -4.41 -2.63 -5.24
C ILE A 101 -3.36 -1.62 -5.70
N CYS A 102 -2.08 -1.96 -5.69
CA CYS A 102 -1.02 -1.08 -6.17
C CYS A 102 -1.23 -0.68 -7.65
N ALA A 103 -1.57 -1.64 -8.51
CA ALA A 103 -1.86 -1.37 -9.91
C ALA A 103 -3.08 -0.45 -10.06
N SER A 104 -4.15 -0.70 -9.29
CA SER A 104 -5.36 0.12 -9.35
C SER A 104 -5.08 1.58 -9.02
N THR A 105 -4.22 1.88 -8.03
CA THR A 105 -3.88 3.28 -7.68
C THR A 105 -3.15 4.01 -8.80
N VAL A 106 -2.35 3.30 -9.60
CA VAL A 106 -1.68 3.87 -10.78
C VAL A 106 -2.66 4.06 -11.94
N PHE A 107 -3.49 3.06 -12.23
CA PHE A 107 -4.49 3.15 -13.31
C PHE A 107 -5.54 4.22 -13.05
N THR A 108 -5.96 4.39 -11.81
CA THR A 108 -6.91 5.45 -11.40
C THR A 108 -6.26 6.82 -11.23
N LYS A 109 -4.96 6.98 -11.57
CA LYS A 109 -4.25 8.25 -11.47
C LYS A 109 -4.22 8.87 -10.06
N GLN A 110 -4.27 8.03 -9.04
CA GLN A 110 -4.10 8.47 -7.65
C GLN A 110 -2.63 8.53 -7.25
N HIS A 111 -1.81 7.62 -7.76
CA HIS A 111 -0.37 7.52 -7.47
C HIS A 111 0.46 7.33 -8.73
N SER A 112 1.70 7.78 -8.67
CA SER A 112 2.74 7.45 -9.64
C SER A 112 3.40 6.10 -9.31
N ILE A 113 4.14 5.54 -10.25
CA ILE A 113 4.94 4.33 -10.01
C ILE A 113 5.96 4.55 -8.89
N VAL A 114 6.52 5.77 -8.77
CA VAL A 114 7.48 6.13 -7.73
C VAL A 114 6.83 6.03 -6.34
N ASP A 115 5.60 6.50 -6.19
CA ASP A 115 4.87 6.45 -4.92
C ASP A 115 4.60 5.02 -4.48
N VAL A 116 4.28 4.14 -5.45
CA VAL A 116 4.09 2.70 -5.23
C VAL A 116 5.39 2.06 -4.75
N VAL A 117 6.49 2.33 -5.44
CA VAL A 117 7.82 1.78 -5.08
C VAL A 117 8.24 2.26 -3.69
N CYS A 118 8.06 3.53 -3.36
CA CYS A 118 8.35 4.07 -2.03
C CYS A 118 7.49 3.41 -0.94
N GLY A 119 6.19 3.24 -1.20
CA GLY A 119 5.27 2.57 -0.27
C GLY A 119 5.68 1.11 0.00
N LEU A 120 6.02 0.36 -1.05
CA LEU A 120 6.48 -1.03 -0.91
C LEU A 120 7.89 -1.13 -0.28
N ALA A 121 8.76 -0.15 -0.52
CA ALA A 121 10.07 -0.09 0.13
C ALA A 121 9.94 0.04 1.66
N LEU A 122 8.98 0.80 2.15
CA LEU A 122 8.67 0.89 3.59
C LEU A 122 8.26 -0.48 4.15
N VAL A 123 7.48 -1.28 3.40
CA VAL A 123 7.15 -2.65 3.81
C VAL A 123 8.40 -3.51 3.90
N ALA A 124 9.31 -3.39 2.95
CA ALA A 124 10.54 -4.18 2.91
C ALA A 124 11.46 -3.92 4.13
N VAL A 125 11.44 -2.71 4.68
CA VAL A 125 12.20 -2.35 5.91
C VAL A 125 11.78 -3.22 7.10
N TRP A 126 10.51 -3.59 7.18
CA TRP A 126 10.00 -4.39 8.30
C TRP A 126 10.39 -5.86 8.26
N VAL A 127 10.78 -6.39 7.10
CA VAL A 127 11.18 -7.81 6.96
C VAL A 127 12.34 -8.16 7.89
N PRO A 128 13.48 -7.44 7.85
CA PRO A 128 14.59 -7.73 8.77
C PRO A 128 14.31 -7.35 10.22
N VAL A 129 13.40 -6.41 10.47
CA VAL A 129 13.08 -5.96 11.84
C VAL A 129 12.23 -6.99 12.58
N LEU A 130 11.16 -7.46 11.95
CA LEU A 130 10.15 -8.29 12.63
C LEU A 130 10.23 -9.78 12.32
N TYR A 131 10.88 -10.16 11.20
CA TYR A 131 10.90 -11.54 10.71
C TYR A 131 12.32 -12.11 10.60
N ARG A 132 13.32 -11.45 11.19
CA ARG A 132 14.68 -11.99 11.29
C ARG A 132 14.65 -13.25 12.16
N LYS A 133 15.20 -14.34 11.65
CA LYS A 133 15.42 -15.53 12.49
C LYS A 133 16.43 -15.15 13.61
N PRO A 134 16.16 -15.51 14.88
CA PRO A 134 17.16 -15.32 15.92
C PRO A 134 18.44 -16.06 15.48
N LYS A 135 19.60 -15.38 15.56
CA LYS A 135 20.88 -16.05 15.36
C LYS A 135 20.93 -17.21 16.34
N LYS A 136 21.00 -18.45 15.83
CA LYS A 136 21.33 -19.61 16.64
C LYS A 136 22.67 -19.29 17.34
N GLY A 137 22.62 -19.11 18.64
CA GLY A 137 23.84 -18.87 19.44
C GLY A 137 24.85 -19.98 19.17
N ARG A 138 26.08 -19.56 18.95
CA ARG A 138 27.24 -20.46 18.98
C ARG A 138 27.41 -20.91 20.40
#